data_fc0909ab83f892a25bedfd006ace3f40
#
_entry.id   fc0909ab83f892a25bedfd006ace3f40
#
_cell.length_a   1.000
_cell.length_b   1.000
_cell.length_c   1.000
_cell.angle_alpha   90.00
_cell.angle_beta   90.00
_cell.angle_gamma   90.00
#
_symmetry.space_group_name_H-M   'P 1'
#
loop_
_entity.id
_entity.type
_entity.pdbx_description
1 polymer ?
#
loop_
_entity_poly.entity_id
_entity_poly.type
_entity_poly.pdbx_seq_one_letter_code
_entity_poly.pdbx_strand_id
1 'polypeptide(L)'
;GPDGXPRRSYAAAPVCKWLIARNGTGQGSWAPIGLMNLNKGFMETWYYMKDAVPEGATPTEKAYGMPLFEHLGSDEALNTLFNQAMAGHSEIVISKLLEVYRGFEGVDVLVDVGGGTGSTLRMVTAQYKHLRGVNYDLPHVIAQAPPVQGVEHAGGSMFEYIPSGNAILLKWILHLWRDEECIKILKNCHRALPANGKVIVVECVLPASPEPTQVAQGALLLDVVMLNRLRGAKERTEREFAELAAEAGFSGGCRATYVFTGAWALEFTK
;
A
#
# COMPACT_ATOMS: atom_id res chain seq x y z
N GLY A 1 32.54 -35.01 9.52
CA GLY A 1 33.74 -34.24 9.81
C GLY A 1 34.97 -35.13 9.85
N PRO A 2 36.20 -34.58 9.93
CA PRO A 2 37.43 -35.36 9.96
C PRO A 2 37.44 -36.43 11.07
N ASP A 3 36.70 -36.20 12.14
CA ASP A 3 36.63 -37.09 13.30
C ASP A 3 35.44 -38.05 13.25
N GLY A 4 34.75 -38.18 12.14
CA GLY A 4 33.61 -39.09 11.98
C GLY A 4 32.29 -38.65 12.61
N UNK A 5 32.18 -37.56 13.28
CA UNK A 5 31.14 -37.26 13.82
C UNK A 5 30.38 -36.58 12.95
N PRO A 6 29.20 -36.93 13.08
CA PRO A 6 28.30 -36.14 12.26
C PRO A 6 28.29 -34.68 12.68
N ARG A 7 28.50 -33.79 11.74
CA ARG A 7 28.42 -32.35 11.99
C ARG A 7 27.07 -31.84 11.54
N ARG A 8 26.43 -31.02 12.38
CA ARG A 8 25.21 -30.30 12.00
C ARG A 8 25.59 -29.20 11.01
N SER A 9 24.81 -29.04 9.97
CA SER A 9 24.91 -27.92 9.05
C SER A 9 23.54 -27.24 8.96
N TYR A 10 23.56 -25.95 8.67
CA TYR A 10 22.36 -25.13 8.59
C TYR A 10 22.34 -24.41 7.24
N ALA A 11 21.16 -24.30 6.66
CA ALA A 11 20.98 -23.55 5.43
C ALA A 11 19.69 -22.72 5.55
N ALA A 12 19.65 -21.60 4.85
CA ALA A 12 18.46 -20.77 4.84
C ALA A 12 17.32 -21.51 4.12
N ALA A 13 16.15 -21.52 4.73
CA ALA A 13 14.93 -22.04 4.09
C ALA A 13 14.58 -21.15 2.90
N PRO A 14 13.86 -21.68 1.87
CA PRO A 14 13.52 -20.88 0.69
C PRO A 14 12.80 -19.56 1.00
N VAL A 15 12.00 -19.49 2.07
CA VAL A 15 11.31 -18.27 2.48
C VAL A 15 12.27 -17.15 2.86
N CYS A 16 13.49 -17.51 3.31
CA CYS A 16 14.48 -16.52 3.73
C CYS A 16 14.91 -15.56 2.61
N LYS A 17 14.67 -15.94 1.35
CA LYS A 17 14.94 -15.03 0.21
C LYS A 17 14.17 -13.72 0.31
N TRP A 18 13.01 -13.74 0.96
CA TRP A 18 12.17 -12.55 1.14
C TRP A 18 12.63 -11.67 2.31
N LEU A 19 13.51 -12.19 3.16
CA LEU A 19 14.01 -11.49 4.36
C LEU A 19 15.43 -10.92 4.15
N ILE A 20 16.04 -11.18 2.98
CA ILE A 20 17.38 -10.70 2.68
C ILE A 20 17.26 -9.40 1.89
N ALA A 21 17.90 -8.34 2.40
CA ALA A 21 18.02 -7.09 1.65
C ALA A 21 19.02 -7.30 0.52
N ARG A 22 18.58 -7.14 -0.71
CA ARG A 22 19.46 -7.25 -1.90
C ARG A 22 19.70 -5.85 -2.45
N ASN A 23 20.70 -5.20 -1.90
CA ASN A 23 21.04 -3.84 -2.31
C ASN A 23 21.30 -3.77 -3.83
N GLY A 24 20.60 -2.87 -4.50
CA GLY A 24 20.80 -2.59 -5.91
C GLY A 24 20.09 -3.50 -6.91
N THR A 25 19.33 -4.51 -6.47
CA THR A 25 18.61 -5.40 -7.38
C THR A 25 17.16 -4.99 -7.64
N GLY A 26 16.64 -4.03 -6.90
CA GLY A 26 15.22 -3.63 -7.01
C GLY A 26 14.25 -4.68 -6.45
N GLN A 27 14.76 -5.70 -5.77
CA GLN A 27 13.94 -6.68 -5.07
C GLN A 27 13.79 -6.24 -3.62
N GLY A 28 12.60 -5.81 -3.24
CA GLY A 28 12.31 -5.41 -1.87
C GLY A 28 12.49 -6.54 -0.87
N SER A 29 12.49 -6.19 0.41
CA SER A 29 12.64 -7.15 1.50
C SER A 29 11.49 -7.00 2.50
N TRP A 30 11.02 -8.13 3.03
CA TRP A 30 10.06 -8.16 4.13
C TRP A 30 10.71 -7.97 5.50
N ALA A 31 12.05 -7.96 5.58
CA ALA A 31 12.74 -7.83 6.87
C ALA A 31 12.37 -6.52 7.60
N PRO A 32 12.34 -5.34 6.93
CA PRO A 32 11.95 -4.12 7.65
C PRO A 32 10.52 -4.19 8.22
N ILE A 33 9.57 -4.84 7.53
CA ILE A 33 8.20 -5.03 8.06
C ILE A 33 8.25 -5.91 9.31
N GLY A 34 9.02 -7.00 9.27
CA GLY A 34 9.21 -7.86 10.44
C GLY A 34 9.79 -7.09 11.62
N LEU A 35 10.87 -6.35 11.36
CA LEU A 35 11.54 -5.54 12.39
C LEU A 35 10.58 -4.46 12.93
N MET A 36 9.81 -3.81 12.06
CA MET A 36 8.83 -2.80 12.45
C MET A 36 7.78 -3.41 13.39
N ASN A 37 7.16 -4.51 12.97
CA ASN A 37 6.09 -5.13 13.77
C ASN A 37 6.58 -5.69 15.10
N LEU A 38 7.86 -6.08 15.19
CA LEU A 38 8.46 -6.58 16.43
C LEU A 38 9.08 -5.46 17.28
N ASN A 39 9.11 -4.23 16.77
CA ASN A 39 9.63 -3.08 17.52
C ASN A 39 8.72 -2.78 18.71
N LYS A 40 9.31 -2.41 19.85
CA LYS A 40 8.56 -2.11 21.08
C LYS A 40 7.45 -1.09 20.83
N GLY A 41 7.73 -0.02 20.06
CA GLY A 41 6.76 1.03 19.78
C GLY A 41 5.51 0.56 19.04
N PHE A 42 5.62 -0.54 18.28
CA PHE A 42 4.45 -1.13 17.61
C PHE A 42 3.85 -2.27 18.43
N MET A 43 4.67 -3.05 19.11
CA MET A 43 4.19 -4.17 19.93
C MET A 43 3.38 -3.69 21.14
N GLU A 44 3.79 -2.60 21.75
CA GLU A 44 3.14 -2.07 22.94
C GLU A 44 1.67 -1.71 22.70
N THR A 45 1.32 -1.24 21.50
CA THR A 45 -0.06 -0.85 21.19
C THR A 45 -1.05 -2.00 21.36
N TRP A 46 -0.61 -3.24 21.09
CA TRP A 46 -1.50 -4.42 21.17
C TRP A 46 -2.07 -4.65 22.57
N TYR A 47 -1.36 -4.22 23.61
CA TYR A 47 -1.83 -4.37 25.01
C TYR A 47 -3.03 -3.47 25.31
N TYR A 48 -3.28 -2.45 24.46
CA TYR A 48 -4.37 -1.49 24.63
C TYR A 48 -5.64 -1.84 23.82
N MET A 49 -5.63 -2.97 23.08
CA MET A 49 -6.78 -3.39 22.26
C MET A 49 -8.08 -3.47 23.07
N LYS A 50 -8.01 -4.11 24.24
CA LYS A 50 -9.19 -4.34 25.08
C LYS A 50 -9.81 -3.04 25.59
N ASP A 51 -9.02 -1.99 25.73
CA ASP A 51 -9.48 -0.68 26.23
C ASP A 51 -9.92 0.23 25.08
N ALA A 52 -9.28 0.13 23.93
CA ALA A 52 -9.53 0.99 22.78
C ALA A 52 -10.83 0.61 22.03
N VAL A 53 -11.06 -0.68 21.82
CA VAL A 53 -12.18 -1.17 20.99
C VAL A 53 -13.55 -0.71 21.53
N PRO A 54 -13.86 -0.85 22.84
CA PRO A 54 -15.16 -0.40 23.36
C PRO A 54 -15.37 1.11 23.24
N GLU A 55 -14.28 1.89 23.19
CA GLU A 55 -14.36 3.36 23.14
C GLU A 55 -14.34 3.91 21.72
N GLY A 56 -14.13 3.04 20.71
CA GLY A 56 -14.00 3.49 19.32
C GLY A 56 -12.71 4.26 19.06
N ALA A 57 -11.70 4.08 19.93
CA ALA A 57 -10.37 4.68 19.79
C ALA A 57 -9.42 3.68 19.11
N THR A 58 -8.23 4.12 18.73
CA THR A 58 -7.21 3.16 18.30
C THR A 58 -6.32 2.79 19.48
N PRO A 59 -5.82 1.54 19.51
CA PRO A 59 -4.82 1.17 20.51
C PRO A 59 -3.57 2.06 20.48
N THR A 60 -3.16 2.53 19.30
CA THR A 60 -2.03 3.46 19.14
C THR A 60 -2.30 4.76 19.91
N GLU A 61 -3.49 5.36 19.73
CA GLU A 61 -3.85 6.58 20.46
C GLU A 61 -3.92 6.34 21.97
N LYS A 62 -4.39 5.17 22.38
CA LYS A 62 -4.43 4.83 23.82
C LYS A 62 -3.02 4.66 24.40
N ALA A 63 -2.10 4.07 23.62
CA ALA A 63 -0.72 3.84 24.08
C ALA A 63 0.09 5.14 24.17
N TYR A 64 -0.07 6.02 23.20
CA TYR A 64 0.84 7.17 23.04
C TYR A 64 0.17 8.54 23.13
N GLY A 65 -1.16 8.59 23.28
CA GLY A 65 -1.89 9.85 23.41
C GLY A 65 -1.99 10.66 22.13
N MET A 66 -1.60 10.08 20.98
CA MET A 66 -1.59 10.79 19.71
C MET A 66 -1.78 9.81 18.54
N PRO A 67 -2.23 10.29 17.35
CA PRO A 67 -2.35 9.43 16.16
C PRO A 67 -1.00 8.90 15.68
N LEU A 68 -1.03 7.79 14.92
CA LEU A 68 0.17 7.10 14.45
C LEU A 68 1.19 8.01 13.78
N PHE A 69 0.77 8.80 12.80
CA PHE A 69 1.72 9.61 12.02
C PHE A 69 2.33 10.75 12.84
N GLU A 70 1.61 11.25 13.86
CA GLU A 70 2.16 12.22 14.80
C GLU A 70 3.21 11.54 15.69
N HIS A 71 2.91 10.33 16.17
CA HIS A 71 3.86 9.53 16.97
C HIS A 71 5.13 9.23 16.16
N LEU A 72 4.98 8.81 14.90
CA LEU A 72 6.14 8.56 14.03
C LEU A 72 6.97 9.86 13.85
N GLY A 73 6.30 11.01 13.71
CA GLY A 73 6.98 12.29 13.59
C GLY A 73 7.77 12.68 14.84
N SER A 74 7.43 12.13 15.99
CA SER A 74 8.13 12.40 17.26
C SER A 74 9.28 11.43 17.55
N ASP A 75 9.43 10.36 16.74
CA ASP A 75 10.45 9.32 16.93
C ASP A 75 11.14 9.03 15.59
N GLU A 76 12.31 9.65 15.37
CA GLU A 76 13.06 9.55 14.11
C GLU A 76 13.44 8.11 13.76
N ALA A 77 13.82 7.30 14.76
CA ALA A 77 14.23 5.91 14.52
C ALA A 77 13.03 5.05 14.09
N LEU A 78 11.90 5.24 14.77
CA LEU A 78 10.67 4.52 14.45
C LEU A 78 10.14 4.94 13.06
N ASN A 79 10.21 6.22 12.75
CA ASN A 79 9.81 6.77 11.45
C ASN A 79 10.68 6.19 10.31
N THR A 80 12.00 6.14 10.54
CA THR A 80 12.93 5.56 9.56
C THR A 80 12.59 4.09 9.29
N LEU A 81 12.36 3.33 10.34
CA LEU A 81 12.02 1.90 10.23
C LEU A 81 10.68 1.73 9.50
N PHE A 82 9.68 2.55 9.82
CA PHE A 82 8.38 2.54 9.14
C PHE A 82 8.55 2.81 7.63
N ASN A 83 9.31 3.84 7.28
CA ASN A 83 9.52 4.20 5.87
C ASN A 83 10.26 3.10 5.11
N GLN A 84 11.26 2.46 5.74
CA GLN A 84 11.97 1.32 5.13
C GLN A 84 11.03 0.14 4.92
N ALA A 85 10.15 -0.12 5.89
CA ALA A 85 9.16 -1.21 5.79
C ALA A 85 8.19 -0.97 4.62
N MET A 86 7.68 0.26 4.51
CA MET A 86 6.75 0.61 3.42
C MET A 86 7.43 0.58 2.05
N ALA A 87 8.67 1.03 1.96
CA ALA A 87 9.44 0.99 0.71
C ALA A 87 9.69 -0.45 0.25
N GLY A 88 10.19 -1.31 1.15
CA GLY A 88 10.46 -2.71 0.83
C GLY A 88 9.20 -3.47 0.42
N HIS A 89 8.09 -3.23 1.12
CA HIS A 89 6.80 -3.80 0.79
C HIS A 89 6.34 -3.33 -0.61
N SER A 90 6.43 -2.04 -0.88
CA SER A 90 6.02 -1.48 -2.17
C SER A 90 6.82 -2.09 -3.32
N GLU A 91 8.14 -2.24 -3.16
CA GLU A 91 8.98 -2.85 -4.20
C GLU A 91 8.53 -4.27 -4.54
N ILE A 92 8.22 -5.09 -3.51
CA ILE A 92 7.76 -6.47 -3.73
C ILE A 92 6.40 -6.47 -4.44
N VAL A 93 5.44 -5.70 -3.93
CA VAL A 93 4.08 -5.68 -4.49
C VAL A 93 4.09 -5.16 -5.93
N ILE A 94 4.81 -4.07 -6.20
CA ILE A 94 4.87 -3.50 -7.55
C ILE A 94 5.60 -4.45 -8.52
N SER A 95 6.68 -5.09 -8.07
CA SER A 95 7.35 -6.11 -8.89
C SER A 95 6.36 -7.21 -9.30
N LYS A 96 5.56 -7.70 -8.34
CA LYS A 96 4.56 -8.73 -8.62
C LYS A 96 3.40 -8.21 -9.47
N LEU A 97 2.96 -6.98 -9.23
CA LEU A 97 1.94 -6.33 -10.05
C LEU A 97 2.38 -6.29 -11.53
N LEU A 98 3.62 -5.87 -11.78
CA LEU A 98 4.16 -5.75 -13.13
C LEU A 98 4.31 -7.11 -13.83
N GLU A 99 4.41 -8.22 -13.09
CA GLU A 99 4.44 -9.57 -13.66
C GLU A 99 3.05 -10.01 -14.17
N VAL A 100 1.96 -9.63 -13.48
CA VAL A 100 0.63 -10.23 -13.70
C VAL A 100 -0.41 -9.26 -14.29
N TYR A 101 -0.23 -7.95 -14.07
CA TYR A 101 -1.23 -6.94 -14.43
C TYR A 101 -0.83 -6.22 -15.71
N ARG A 102 -1.73 -6.22 -16.69
CA ARG A 102 -1.47 -5.62 -18.02
C ARG A 102 -2.21 -4.28 -18.22
N GLY A 103 -2.86 -3.77 -17.18
CA GLY A 103 -3.68 -2.56 -17.30
C GLY A 103 -2.90 -1.26 -17.52
N PHE A 104 -1.57 -1.31 -17.49
CA PHE A 104 -0.74 -0.15 -17.84
C PHE A 104 -0.46 -0.06 -19.35
N GLU A 105 -0.74 -1.13 -20.10
CA GLU A 105 -0.61 -1.10 -21.56
C GLU A 105 -1.61 -0.09 -22.15
N GLY A 106 -1.14 0.79 -23.03
CA GLY A 106 -1.98 1.81 -23.63
C GLY A 106 -2.31 3.00 -22.72
N VAL A 107 -1.68 3.10 -21.56
CA VAL A 107 -1.81 4.27 -20.67
C VAL A 107 -0.72 5.28 -21.06
N ASP A 108 -1.10 6.48 -21.46
CA ASP A 108 -0.15 7.54 -21.80
C ASP A 108 0.32 8.29 -20.54
N VAL A 109 -0.64 8.62 -19.66
CA VAL A 109 -0.35 9.36 -18.42
C VAL A 109 -0.95 8.59 -17.24
N LEU A 110 -0.09 8.18 -16.30
CA LEU A 110 -0.48 7.53 -15.05
C LEU A 110 -0.21 8.48 -13.89
N VAL A 111 -1.24 8.78 -13.10
CA VAL A 111 -1.13 9.59 -11.88
C VAL A 111 -1.08 8.63 -10.68
N ASP A 112 -0.01 8.67 -9.91
CA ASP A 112 0.14 7.86 -8.68
C ASP A 112 -0.20 8.77 -7.49
N VAL A 113 -1.36 8.57 -6.91
CA VAL A 113 -1.90 9.41 -5.81
C VAL A 113 -1.45 8.82 -4.48
N GLY A 114 -0.77 9.63 -3.68
CA GLY A 114 -0.10 9.17 -2.48
C GLY A 114 1.16 8.38 -2.83
N GLY A 115 1.82 8.75 -3.94
CA GLY A 115 2.96 8.02 -4.47
C GLY A 115 4.27 8.20 -3.72
N GLY A 116 4.26 9.01 -2.64
CA GLY A 116 5.46 9.22 -1.82
C GLY A 116 6.60 9.84 -2.63
N THR A 117 7.75 9.20 -2.59
CA THR A 117 8.93 9.67 -3.31
C THR A 117 8.99 9.19 -4.78
N GLY A 118 7.93 8.54 -5.29
CA GLY A 118 7.83 8.17 -6.69
C GLY A 118 8.42 6.79 -7.04
N SER A 119 8.67 5.95 -6.05
CA SER A 119 9.28 4.63 -6.28
C SER A 119 8.41 3.72 -7.15
N THR A 120 7.10 3.77 -6.97
CA THR A 120 6.14 2.99 -7.79
C THR A 120 6.25 3.40 -9.26
N LEU A 121 6.17 4.71 -9.54
CA LEU A 121 6.26 5.19 -10.92
C LEU A 121 7.62 4.91 -11.54
N ARG A 122 8.70 4.97 -10.75
CA ARG A 122 10.03 4.60 -11.25
C ARG A 122 10.04 3.17 -11.79
N MET A 123 9.38 2.23 -11.10
CA MET A 123 9.28 0.83 -11.55
C MET A 123 8.36 0.69 -12.77
N VAL A 124 7.21 1.38 -12.77
CA VAL A 124 6.25 1.31 -13.88
C VAL A 124 6.86 1.91 -15.15
N THR A 125 7.46 3.12 -15.08
CA THR A 125 8.04 3.77 -16.26
C THR A 125 9.31 3.05 -16.75
N ALA A 126 9.99 2.31 -15.87
CA ALA A 126 11.12 1.47 -16.29
C ALA A 126 10.64 0.34 -17.22
N GLN A 127 9.43 -0.19 -17.01
CA GLN A 127 8.88 -1.26 -17.85
C GLN A 127 8.07 -0.71 -19.03
N TYR A 128 7.27 0.34 -18.82
CA TYR A 128 6.40 0.95 -19.83
C TYR A 128 6.99 2.28 -20.29
N LYS A 129 7.95 2.24 -21.22
CA LYS A 129 8.74 3.41 -21.65
C LYS A 129 7.93 4.51 -22.34
N HIS A 130 6.74 4.18 -22.86
CA HIS A 130 5.85 5.16 -23.49
C HIS A 130 5.08 5.97 -22.44
N LEU A 131 4.94 5.44 -21.21
CA LEU A 131 4.09 5.99 -20.16
C LEU A 131 4.80 7.15 -19.45
N ARG A 132 4.09 8.26 -19.27
CA ARG A 132 4.52 9.39 -18.45
C ARG A 132 3.84 9.29 -17.08
N GLY A 133 4.60 9.44 -16.01
CA GLY A 133 4.11 9.38 -14.65
C GLY A 133 3.89 10.77 -14.06
N VAL A 134 2.85 10.92 -13.25
CA VAL A 134 2.67 12.10 -12.38
C VAL A 134 2.62 11.56 -10.94
N ASN A 135 3.67 11.81 -10.18
CA ASN A 135 3.74 11.44 -8.76
C ASN A 135 3.09 12.55 -7.94
N TYR A 136 1.96 12.24 -7.30
CA TYR A 136 1.14 13.24 -6.61
C TYR A 136 1.06 12.90 -5.13
N ASP A 137 1.51 13.82 -4.27
CA ASP A 137 1.48 13.63 -2.82
C ASP A 137 1.49 15.01 -2.15
N LEU A 138 1.45 15.05 -0.83
CA LEU A 138 1.49 16.29 -0.07
C LEU A 138 2.77 17.08 -0.40
N PRO A 139 2.71 18.42 -0.44
CA PRO A 139 3.87 19.21 -0.86
C PRO A 139 5.17 18.92 -0.10
N HIS A 140 5.08 18.67 1.21
CA HIS A 140 6.28 18.36 2.00
C HIS A 140 6.86 16.97 1.68
N VAL A 141 6.06 16.04 1.19
CA VAL A 141 6.51 14.72 0.73
C VAL A 141 7.21 14.88 -0.63
N ILE A 142 6.56 15.61 -1.53
CA ILE A 142 7.09 15.86 -2.88
C ILE A 142 8.43 16.61 -2.82
N ALA A 143 8.59 17.53 -1.86
CA ALA A 143 9.86 18.26 -1.69
C ALA A 143 11.05 17.34 -1.40
N GLN A 144 10.82 16.10 -0.95
CA GLN A 144 11.86 15.12 -0.66
C GLN A 144 12.03 14.09 -1.78
N ALA A 145 11.19 14.14 -2.83
CA ALA A 145 11.20 13.14 -3.89
C ALA A 145 12.40 13.38 -4.84
N PRO A 146 13.24 12.36 -5.07
CA PRO A 146 14.35 12.51 -6.02
C PRO A 146 13.82 12.53 -7.45
N PRO A 147 14.52 13.18 -8.38
CA PRO A 147 14.12 13.14 -9.79
C PRO A 147 14.02 11.71 -10.31
N VAL A 148 12.94 11.44 -11.05
CA VAL A 148 12.72 10.13 -11.69
C VAL A 148 12.46 10.38 -13.18
N GLN A 149 13.18 9.68 -14.03
CA GLN A 149 13.04 9.83 -15.47
C GLN A 149 11.62 9.48 -15.92
N GLY A 150 10.98 10.38 -16.65
CA GLY A 150 9.61 10.18 -17.16
C GLY A 150 8.53 10.43 -16.12
N VAL A 151 8.90 11.00 -14.96
CA VAL A 151 7.94 11.27 -13.87
C VAL A 151 8.03 12.75 -13.48
N GLU A 152 6.86 13.39 -13.45
CA GLU A 152 6.66 14.73 -12.90
C GLU A 152 6.21 14.59 -11.44
N HIS A 153 6.76 15.41 -10.54
CA HIS A 153 6.33 15.45 -9.14
C HIS A 153 5.40 16.64 -8.93
N ALA A 154 4.20 16.40 -8.40
CA ALA A 154 3.19 17.43 -8.18
C ALA A 154 2.66 17.36 -6.73
N GLY A 155 2.65 18.52 -6.06
CA GLY A 155 2.20 18.61 -4.67
C GLY A 155 0.75 19.05 -4.57
N GLY A 156 -0.02 18.42 -3.66
CA GLY A 156 -1.40 18.81 -3.41
C GLY A 156 -2.11 17.81 -2.50
N SER A 157 -3.41 18.03 -2.30
CA SER A 157 -4.24 17.17 -1.47
C SER A 157 -5.25 16.41 -2.33
N MET A 158 -5.23 15.07 -2.21
CA MET A 158 -6.18 14.22 -2.94
C MET A 158 -7.63 14.49 -2.54
N PHE A 159 -7.84 15.16 -1.42
CA PHE A 159 -9.18 15.57 -0.97
C PHE A 159 -9.67 16.85 -1.66
N GLU A 160 -8.78 17.58 -2.32
CA GLU A 160 -9.10 18.83 -3.02
C GLU A 160 -9.19 18.59 -4.52
N TYR A 161 -8.13 18.09 -5.11
CA TYR A 161 -8.09 17.77 -6.54
C TYR A 161 -7.05 16.68 -6.82
N ILE A 162 -7.09 16.12 -8.01
CA ILE A 162 -6.11 15.16 -8.50
C ILE A 162 -5.73 15.58 -9.92
N PRO A 163 -4.45 15.59 -10.29
CA PRO A 163 -4.02 15.90 -11.66
C PRO A 163 -4.64 14.95 -12.70
N SER A 164 -4.84 15.46 -13.92
CA SER A 164 -5.45 14.67 -15.00
C SER A 164 -4.51 13.61 -15.55
N GLY A 165 -5.06 12.45 -15.89
CA GLY A 165 -4.34 11.34 -16.51
C GLY A 165 -5.30 10.37 -17.16
N ASN A 166 -4.78 9.42 -17.95
CA ASN A 166 -5.58 8.36 -18.57
C ASN A 166 -5.91 7.26 -17.54
N ALA A 167 -5.04 7.10 -16.55
CA ALA A 167 -5.25 6.19 -15.42
C ALA A 167 -4.75 6.86 -14.14
N ILE A 168 -5.39 6.51 -13.03
CA ILE A 168 -5.00 6.96 -11.69
C ILE A 168 -4.75 5.73 -10.85
N LEU A 169 -3.62 5.68 -10.16
CA LEU A 169 -3.23 4.59 -9.27
C LEU A 169 -3.42 5.05 -7.83
N LEU A 170 -4.10 4.22 -7.05
CA LEU A 170 -4.23 4.35 -5.59
C LEU A 170 -3.67 3.05 -4.98
N LYS A 171 -2.47 3.12 -4.43
CA LYS A 171 -1.82 1.93 -3.84
C LYS A 171 -1.67 2.11 -2.34
N TRP A 172 -2.37 1.28 -1.55
CA TRP A 172 -2.38 1.36 -0.09
C TRP A 172 -2.81 2.76 0.39
N ILE A 173 -3.91 3.25 -0.19
CA ILE A 173 -4.47 4.57 0.12
C ILE A 173 -5.86 4.44 0.76
N LEU A 174 -6.77 3.71 0.10
CA LEU A 174 -8.16 3.69 0.54
C LEU A 174 -8.34 3.00 1.89
N HIS A 175 -7.48 2.04 2.21
CA HIS A 175 -7.56 1.34 3.49
C HIS A 175 -7.26 2.25 4.71
N LEU A 176 -6.64 3.41 4.49
CA LEU A 176 -6.32 4.37 5.56
C LEU A 176 -7.52 5.21 5.98
N TRP A 177 -8.61 5.20 5.22
CA TRP A 177 -9.70 6.18 5.29
C TRP A 177 -11.07 5.51 5.45
N ARG A 178 -12.00 6.25 6.07
CA ARG A 178 -13.40 5.85 6.17
C ARG A 178 -14.07 5.91 4.78
N ASP A 179 -15.23 5.28 4.67
CA ASP A 179 -15.92 5.16 3.39
C ASP A 179 -16.25 6.52 2.77
N GLU A 180 -16.69 7.51 3.57
CA GLU A 180 -17.01 8.85 3.07
C GLU A 180 -15.78 9.55 2.48
N GLU A 181 -14.63 9.35 3.11
CA GLU A 181 -13.35 9.90 2.64
C GLU A 181 -12.89 9.19 1.37
N CYS A 182 -13.03 7.86 1.31
CA CYS A 182 -12.73 7.07 0.12
C CYS A 182 -13.58 7.53 -1.08
N ILE A 183 -14.89 7.73 -0.85
CA ILE A 183 -15.80 8.22 -1.89
C ILE A 183 -15.35 9.61 -2.39
N LYS A 184 -14.92 10.47 -1.48
CA LYS A 184 -14.41 11.82 -1.86
C LYS A 184 -13.17 11.71 -2.75
N ILE A 185 -12.21 10.86 -2.35
CA ILE A 185 -10.99 10.61 -3.14
C ILE A 185 -11.37 10.07 -4.53
N LEU A 186 -12.23 9.05 -4.57
CA LEU A 186 -12.65 8.42 -5.83
C LEU A 186 -13.43 9.39 -6.73
N LYS A 187 -14.24 10.30 -6.16
CA LYS A 187 -14.91 11.37 -6.93
C LYS A 187 -13.89 12.32 -7.57
N ASN A 188 -12.80 12.64 -6.85
CA ASN A 188 -11.73 13.45 -7.41
C ASN A 188 -11.00 12.70 -8.53
N CYS A 189 -10.76 11.39 -8.36
CA CYS A 189 -10.23 10.54 -9.44
C CYS A 189 -11.14 10.57 -10.65
N HIS A 190 -12.44 10.38 -10.44
CA HIS A 190 -13.43 10.37 -11.52
C HIS A 190 -13.41 11.69 -12.30
N ARG A 191 -13.33 12.84 -11.62
CA ARG A 191 -13.25 14.15 -12.28
C ARG A 191 -11.96 14.32 -13.11
N ALA A 192 -10.85 13.77 -12.63
CA ALA A 192 -9.53 13.91 -13.27
C ALA A 192 -9.36 13.02 -14.51
N LEU A 193 -10.21 12.00 -14.66
CA LEU A 193 -10.11 11.01 -15.74
C LEU A 193 -10.94 11.41 -16.97
N PRO A 194 -10.45 11.11 -18.20
CA PRO A 194 -11.28 11.23 -19.41
C PRO A 194 -12.38 10.15 -19.41
N ALA A 195 -13.29 10.23 -20.38
CA ALA A 195 -14.44 9.32 -20.48
C ALA A 195 -14.05 7.84 -20.56
N ASN A 196 -12.89 7.54 -21.14
CA ASN A 196 -12.36 6.16 -21.23
C ASN A 196 -11.26 5.88 -20.20
N GLY A 197 -11.19 6.72 -19.17
CA GLY A 197 -10.18 6.59 -18.13
C GLY A 197 -10.55 5.57 -17.06
N LYS A 198 -9.59 5.25 -16.21
CA LYS A 198 -9.80 4.27 -15.15
C LYS A 198 -9.00 4.59 -13.89
N VAL A 199 -9.54 4.16 -12.75
CA VAL A 199 -8.78 4.14 -11.50
C VAL A 199 -8.31 2.69 -11.24
N ILE A 200 -7.08 2.55 -10.81
CA ILE A 200 -6.46 1.26 -10.45
C ILE A 200 -6.17 1.32 -8.95
N VAL A 201 -6.88 0.50 -8.19
CA VAL A 201 -6.74 0.44 -6.73
C VAL A 201 -5.92 -0.81 -6.40
N VAL A 202 -4.76 -0.65 -5.78
CA VAL A 202 -3.91 -1.77 -5.36
C VAL A 202 -3.97 -1.85 -3.84
N GLU A 203 -4.73 -2.83 -3.34
CA GLU A 203 -5.04 -2.95 -1.92
C GLU A 203 -5.08 -4.43 -1.50
N CYS A 204 -5.05 -4.65 -0.20
CA CYS A 204 -5.42 -5.94 0.36
C CYS A 204 -6.94 -6.09 0.21
N VAL A 205 -7.37 -7.27 -0.24
CA VAL A 205 -8.80 -7.55 -0.42
C VAL A 205 -9.20 -8.69 0.52
N LEU A 206 -10.18 -8.41 1.37
CA LEU A 206 -10.74 -9.41 2.28
C LEU A 206 -11.55 -10.44 1.50
N PRO A 207 -11.52 -11.70 1.90
CA PRO A 207 -12.44 -12.70 1.32
C PRO A 207 -13.90 -12.36 1.69
N ALA A 208 -14.83 -12.69 0.81
CA ALA A 208 -16.27 -12.43 1.03
C ALA A 208 -16.81 -13.15 2.28
N SER A 209 -16.18 -14.24 2.66
CA SER A 209 -16.48 -14.97 3.90
C SER A 209 -15.16 -15.55 4.43
N PRO A 210 -15.05 -15.75 5.75
CA PRO A 210 -13.82 -16.33 6.31
C PRO A 210 -13.53 -17.69 5.71
N GLU A 211 -12.28 -17.93 5.34
CA GLU A 211 -11.81 -19.20 4.77
C GLU A 211 -10.46 -19.59 5.38
N PRO A 212 -10.18 -20.90 5.52
CA PRO A 212 -8.98 -21.38 6.20
C PRO A 212 -7.75 -21.41 5.26
N THR A 213 -7.48 -20.30 4.58
CA THR A 213 -6.28 -20.18 3.73
C THR A 213 -5.29 -19.19 4.35
N GLN A 214 -4.01 -19.37 4.08
CA GLN A 214 -2.97 -18.46 4.57
C GLN A 214 -3.19 -17.03 4.03
N VAL A 215 -3.68 -16.90 2.80
CA VAL A 215 -3.95 -15.59 2.20
C VAL A 215 -5.07 -14.87 2.96
N ALA A 216 -6.18 -15.59 3.23
CA ALA A 216 -7.30 -15.02 3.99
C ALA A 216 -6.89 -14.64 5.41
N GLN A 217 -6.12 -15.52 6.08
CA GLN A 217 -5.61 -15.23 7.43
C GLN A 217 -4.74 -13.98 7.43
N GLY A 218 -3.87 -13.84 6.42
CA GLY A 218 -3.01 -12.66 6.28
C GLY A 218 -3.82 -11.38 6.07
N ALA A 219 -4.86 -11.44 5.24
CA ALA A 219 -5.72 -10.28 4.98
C ALA A 219 -6.49 -9.86 6.23
N LEU A 220 -7.06 -10.84 6.95
CA LEU A 220 -7.78 -10.57 8.21
C LEU A 220 -6.85 -10.01 9.29
N LEU A 221 -5.61 -10.51 9.35
CA LEU A 221 -4.62 -9.97 10.29
C LEU A 221 -4.28 -8.53 9.94
N LEU A 222 -4.13 -8.21 8.66
CA LEU A 222 -3.86 -6.83 8.23
C LEU A 222 -5.01 -5.89 8.61
N ASP A 223 -6.26 -6.36 8.49
CA ASP A 223 -7.42 -5.59 8.91
C ASP A 223 -7.36 -5.25 10.41
N VAL A 224 -6.96 -6.21 11.24
CA VAL A 224 -6.79 -5.96 12.69
C VAL A 224 -5.61 -5.00 12.92
N VAL A 225 -4.56 -5.05 12.09
CA VAL A 225 -3.45 -4.07 12.16
C VAL A 225 -3.97 -2.66 11.83
N MET A 226 -4.85 -2.52 10.83
CA MET A 226 -5.44 -1.22 10.50
C MET A 226 -6.26 -0.68 11.69
N LEU A 227 -7.11 -1.51 12.29
CA LEU A 227 -7.87 -1.16 13.50
C LEU A 227 -6.96 -0.71 14.63
N ASN A 228 -5.81 -1.37 14.80
CA ASN A 228 -4.85 -1.04 15.85
C ASN A 228 -4.25 0.35 15.66
N ARG A 229 -4.01 0.75 14.41
CA ARG A 229 -3.13 1.87 14.09
C ARG A 229 -3.82 3.16 13.71
N LEU A 230 -4.92 3.08 12.97
CA LEU A 230 -5.51 4.27 12.34
C LEU A 230 -7.03 4.29 12.54
N ARG A 231 -7.52 5.45 12.96
CA ARG A 231 -8.95 5.63 13.26
C ARG A 231 -9.78 5.54 11.98
N GLY A 232 -10.65 4.52 11.93
CA GLY A 232 -11.54 4.30 10.78
C GLY A 232 -10.91 3.57 9.61
N ALA A 233 -9.61 3.24 9.71
CA ALA A 233 -8.92 2.44 8.70
C ALA A 233 -9.42 0.98 8.75
N LYS A 234 -9.55 0.36 7.58
CA LYS A 234 -9.98 -1.04 7.46
C LYS A 234 -9.61 -1.61 6.09
N GLU A 235 -9.42 -2.91 6.04
CA GLU A 235 -9.39 -3.59 4.76
C GLU A 235 -10.83 -3.84 4.30
N ARG A 236 -11.00 -4.08 3.00
CA ARG A 236 -12.33 -4.21 2.39
C ARG A 236 -12.41 -5.40 1.47
N THR A 237 -13.62 -5.93 1.30
CA THR A 237 -13.91 -6.93 0.29
C THR A 237 -13.98 -6.28 -1.10
N GLU A 238 -13.86 -7.09 -2.15
CA GLU A 238 -14.03 -6.61 -3.54
C GLU A 238 -15.37 -5.88 -3.71
N ARG A 239 -16.44 -6.42 -3.09
CA ARG A 239 -17.77 -5.82 -3.16
C ARG A 239 -17.79 -4.41 -2.53
N GLU A 240 -17.19 -4.25 -1.36
CA GLU A 240 -17.12 -2.93 -0.70
C GLU A 240 -16.36 -1.91 -1.56
N PHE A 241 -15.23 -2.32 -2.18
CA PHE A 241 -14.51 -1.43 -3.11
C PHE A 241 -15.39 -1.06 -4.32
N ALA A 242 -16.13 -2.02 -4.87
CA ALA A 242 -17.03 -1.76 -6.00
C ALA A 242 -18.16 -0.79 -5.62
N GLU A 243 -18.70 -0.93 -4.41
CA GLU A 243 -19.73 -0.03 -3.88
C GLU A 243 -19.20 1.40 -3.74
N LEU A 244 -17.98 1.57 -3.20
CA LEU A 244 -17.34 2.89 -3.11
C LEU A 244 -17.13 3.51 -4.50
N ALA A 245 -16.66 2.73 -5.46
CA ALA A 245 -16.41 3.20 -6.82
C ALA A 245 -17.73 3.59 -7.52
N ALA A 246 -18.80 2.79 -7.36
CA ALA A 246 -20.11 3.08 -7.92
C ALA A 246 -20.67 4.39 -7.35
N GLU A 247 -20.56 4.59 -6.02
CA GLU A 247 -21.02 5.82 -5.38
C GLU A 247 -20.20 7.05 -5.83
N ALA A 248 -18.96 6.82 -6.23
CA ALA A 248 -18.11 7.89 -6.79
C ALA A 248 -18.38 8.18 -8.27
N GLY A 249 -19.21 7.37 -8.95
CA GLY A 249 -19.62 7.59 -10.32
C GLY A 249 -19.01 6.64 -11.37
N PHE A 250 -18.18 5.68 -10.94
CA PHE A 250 -17.62 4.69 -11.87
C PHE A 250 -18.70 3.68 -12.24
N SER A 251 -18.97 3.55 -13.53
CA SER A 251 -20.09 2.73 -14.04
C SER A 251 -19.65 1.52 -14.85
N GLY A 252 -18.37 1.42 -15.20
CA GLY A 252 -17.86 0.37 -16.07
C GLY A 252 -17.57 -0.97 -15.39
N GLY A 253 -17.96 -1.11 -14.12
CA GLY A 253 -17.73 -2.35 -13.35
C GLY A 253 -16.36 -2.45 -12.73
N CYS A 254 -16.10 -3.58 -12.12
CA CYS A 254 -14.83 -3.90 -11.46
C CYS A 254 -14.13 -5.06 -12.17
N ARG A 255 -12.86 -4.88 -12.47
CA ARG A 255 -12.00 -5.97 -12.95
C ARG A 255 -10.92 -6.23 -11.90
N ALA A 256 -10.94 -7.39 -11.28
CA ALA A 256 -10.02 -7.76 -10.20
C ALA A 256 -8.91 -8.68 -10.72
N THR A 257 -7.66 -8.37 -10.39
CA THR A 257 -6.49 -9.18 -10.71
C THR A 257 -5.72 -9.47 -9.42
N TYR A 258 -5.59 -10.73 -9.06
CA TYR A 258 -4.79 -11.15 -7.90
C TYR A 258 -3.30 -10.85 -8.19
N VAL A 259 -2.63 -10.23 -7.24
CA VAL A 259 -1.21 -9.86 -7.38
C VAL A 259 -0.32 -10.76 -6.52
N PHE A 260 -0.46 -10.70 -5.19
CA PHE A 260 0.46 -11.42 -4.31
C PHE A 260 0.03 -11.25 -2.83
N THR A 261 0.01 -12.34 -2.07
CA THR A 261 -0.20 -12.32 -0.60
C THR A 261 -1.39 -11.47 -0.12
N GLY A 262 -2.52 -11.59 -0.80
CA GLY A 262 -3.73 -10.82 -0.45
C GLY A 262 -3.86 -9.49 -1.17
N ALA A 263 -2.80 -9.01 -1.84
CA ALA A 263 -2.89 -7.79 -2.64
C ALA A 263 -3.56 -8.09 -3.98
N TRP A 264 -4.46 -7.21 -4.40
CA TRP A 264 -5.18 -7.26 -5.68
C TRP A 264 -5.07 -5.92 -6.38
N ALA A 265 -5.14 -5.92 -7.70
CA ALA A 265 -5.36 -4.73 -8.50
C ALA A 265 -6.84 -4.73 -8.91
N LEU A 266 -7.58 -3.73 -8.47
CA LEU A 266 -8.99 -3.54 -8.78
C LEU A 266 -9.08 -2.36 -9.76
N GLU A 267 -9.61 -2.61 -10.95
CA GLU A 267 -9.72 -1.60 -12.01
C GLU A 267 -11.19 -1.20 -12.18
N PHE A 268 -11.47 0.09 -12.04
CA PHE A 268 -12.80 0.66 -12.21
C PHE A 268 -12.75 1.66 -13.35
N THR A 269 -13.57 1.46 -14.37
CA THR A 269 -13.62 2.36 -15.53
C THR A 269 -14.74 3.39 -15.35
N LYS A 270 -14.50 4.58 -15.91
CA LYS A 270 -15.42 5.70 -15.83
C LYS A 270 -16.68 5.45 -16.65
#